data_14e1b814de104aa07c3812cc8b9e6d49
#
_entry.id   14e1b814de104aa07c3812cc8b9e6d49
#
_cell.length_a   1.000
_cell.length_b   1.000
_cell.length_c   1.000
_cell.angle_alpha   90.00
_cell.angle_beta   90.00
_cell.angle_gamma   90.00
#
_symmetry.space_group_name_H-M   'P 1'
#
loop_
_entity.id
_entity.type
_entity.pdbx_description
1 polymer ?
#
loop_
_entity_poly.entity_id
_entity_poly.type
_entity_poly.pdbx_seq_one_letter_code
_entity_poly.pdbx_strand_id
1 'polypeptide(L)'
;MKKNLLCAVFASAVFSGSVLADDISGTWKTIDDKTGSSKAILEMRQESNGTYTAKIIKVTPRPGYTPKETCVNCPAPYTNKPILGLDILTGLKAANDNHFVNAKVLDPLTGKIYSGKAKLSANGKRLTLRGYVGVSALGRSQTWIKQD
;
A
#
# COMPACT_ATOMS: atom_id res chain seq x y z
N MET A 1 -32.65 12.81 63.22
CA MET A 1 -32.82 12.06 61.93
C MET A 1 -31.67 12.38 61.04
N LYS A 2 -30.82 11.43 60.77
CA LYS A 2 -29.70 11.59 59.82
C LYS A 2 -30.18 11.08 58.47
N LYS A 3 -30.27 11.97 57.48
CA LYS A 3 -30.51 11.58 56.11
C LYS A 3 -29.18 11.32 55.44
N ASN A 4 -28.88 10.06 55.20
CA ASN A 4 -27.74 9.67 54.40
C ASN A 4 -28.05 9.95 52.95
N LEU A 5 -27.37 10.95 52.39
CA LEU A 5 -27.38 11.22 50.93
C LEU A 5 -26.35 10.33 50.31
N LEU A 6 -26.80 9.28 49.62
CA LEU A 6 -25.93 8.38 48.86
C LEU A 6 -25.66 9.06 47.51
N CYS A 7 -24.48 9.63 47.36
CA CYS A 7 -24.00 10.10 46.03
C CYS A 7 -23.57 8.87 45.25
N ALA A 8 -24.41 8.44 44.33
CA ALA A 8 -24.03 7.47 43.28
C ALA A 8 -23.17 8.18 42.25
N VAL A 9 -21.85 7.94 42.31
CA VAL A 9 -20.95 8.37 41.28
C VAL A 9 -21.09 7.40 40.09
N PHE A 10 -21.78 7.82 39.04
CA PHE A 10 -21.76 7.10 37.77
C PHE A 10 -20.42 7.38 37.11
N ALA A 11 -19.50 6.44 37.21
CA ALA A 11 -18.29 6.43 36.40
C ALA A 11 -18.67 6.10 34.96
N SER A 12 -18.80 7.11 34.10
CA SER A 12 -18.94 6.94 32.66
C SER A 12 -17.61 6.42 32.12
N ALA A 13 -17.52 5.11 31.90
CA ALA A 13 -16.41 4.52 31.16
C ALA A 13 -16.49 4.98 29.70
N VAL A 14 -15.68 5.96 29.33
CA VAL A 14 -15.48 6.35 27.95
C VAL A 14 -14.65 5.24 27.29
N PHE A 15 -15.32 4.31 26.60
CA PHE A 15 -14.64 3.38 25.70
C PHE A 15 -14.12 4.20 24.53
N SER A 16 -12.87 4.61 24.59
CA SER A 16 -12.13 5.10 23.42
C SER A 16 -11.93 3.90 22.49
N GLY A 17 -12.89 3.65 21.62
CA GLY A 17 -12.74 2.68 20.56
C GLY A 17 -11.62 3.14 19.64
N SER A 18 -10.47 2.48 19.69
CA SER A 18 -9.42 2.67 18.69
C SER A 18 -9.98 2.23 17.36
N VAL A 19 -10.24 3.18 16.46
CA VAL A 19 -10.50 2.87 15.05
C VAL A 19 -9.18 2.39 14.49
N LEU A 20 -9.01 1.06 14.40
CA LEU A 20 -7.86 0.46 13.72
C LEU A 20 -8.04 0.72 12.23
N ALA A 21 -7.01 1.30 11.60
CA ALA A 21 -6.95 1.35 10.14
C ALA A 21 -6.96 -0.07 9.59
N ASP A 22 -7.67 -0.30 8.48
CA ASP A 22 -7.70 -1.59 7.82
C ASP A 22 -6.30 -2.06 7.47
N ASP A 23 -6.00 -3.31 7.80
CA ASP A 23 -4.72 -3.94 7.47
C ASP A 23 -4.70 -4.32 5.98
N ILE A 24 -3.74 -3.79 5.25
CA ILE A 24 -3.55 -4.08 3.82
C ILE A 24 -2.47 -5.13 3.56
N SER A 25 -2.00 -5.83 4.58
CA SER A 25 -1.08 -6.97 4.44
C SER A 25 -1.72 -8.08 3.61
N GLY A 26 -0.89 -8.84 2.91
CA GLY A 26 -1.32 -9.95 2.06
C GLY A 26 -0.89 -9.79 0.62
N THR A 27 -1.50 -10.57 -0.27
CA THR A 27 -1.13 -10.57 -1.69
C THR A 27 -2.09 -9.76 -2.54
N TRP A 28 -1.50 -9.03 -3.47
CA TRP A 28 -2.19 -8.10 -4.36
C TRP A 28 -1.79 -8.32 -5.81
N LYS A 29 -2.77 -8.39 -6.68
CA LYS A 29 -2.55 -8.42 -8.13
C LYS A 29 -2.56 -7.00 -8.67
N THR A 30 -1.49 -6.60 -9.34
CA THR A 30 -1.45 -5.32 -10.04
C THR A 30 -2.11 -5.43 -11.40
N ILE A 31 -2.89 -4.43 -11.78
CA ILE A 31 -3.62 -4.39 -13.04
C ILE A 31 -3.06 -3.27 -13.90
N ASP A 32 -2.75 -3.59 -15.15
CA ASP A 32 -2.39 -2.60 -16.15
C ASP A 32 -3.58 -1.69 -16.44
N ASP A 33 -3.41 -0.39 -16.29
CA ASP A 33 -4.48 0.60 -16.44
C ASP A 33 -4.96 0.76 -17.91
N LYS A 34 -4.15 0.33 -18.87
CA LYS A 34 -4.49 0.41 -20.30
C LYS A 34 -5.16 -0.84 -20.83
N THR A 35 -4.72 -2.00 -20.39
CA THR A 35 -5.14 -3.29 -20.96
C THR A 35 -6.06 -4.08 -20.03
N GLY A 36 -6.12 -3.74 -18.75
CA GLY A 36 -6.81 -4.53 -17.73
C GLY A 36 -6.13 -5.85 -17.37
N SER A 37 -4.97 -6.14 -17.95
CA SER A 37 -4.23 -7.39 -17.73
C SER A 37 -3.48 -7.34 -16.39
N SER A 38 -3.30 -8.51 -15.77
CA SER A 38 -2.42 -8.64 -14.61
C SER A 38 -0.96 -8.46 -15.02
N LYS A 39 -0.23 -7.62 -14.27
CA LYS A 39 1.21 -7.40 -14.49
C LYS A 39 2.07 -8.20 -13.51
N ALA A 40 1.70 -8.20 -12.24
CA ALA A 40 2.48 -8.82 -11.18
C ALA A 40 1.60 -9.18 -9.98
N ILE A 41 2.11 -10.06 -9.15
CA ILE A 41 1.60 -10.29 -7.80
C ILE A 41 2.62 -9.69 -6.82
N LEU A 42 2.11 -8.90 -5.89
CA LEU A 42 2.88 -8.26 -4.84
C LEU A 42 2.48 -8.84 -3.48
N GLU A 43 3.45 -8.96 -2.62
CA GLU A 43 3.24 -9.22 -1.19
C GLU A 43 3.41 -7.93 -0.41
N MET A 44 2.34 -7.50 0.24
CA MET A 44 2.32 -6.35 1.13
C MET A 44 2.57 -6.83 2.56
N ARG A 45 3.55 -6.24 3.23
CA ARG A 45 3.85 -6.52 4.65
C ARG A 45 3.89 -5.23 5.45
N GLN A 46 3.50 -5.31 6.70
CA GLN A 46 3.66 -4.22 7.65
C GLN A 46 5.04 -4.31 8.32
N GLU A 47 5.77 -3.22 8.30
CA GLU A 47 7.05 -3.09 8.99
C GLU A 47 6.86 -2.79 10.48
N SER A 48 7.93 -2.94 11.29
CA SER A 48 7.88 -2.70 12.73
C SER A 48 7.50 -1.25 13.10
N ASN A 49 7.77 -0.29 12.21
CA ASN A 49 7.37 1.11 12.38
C ASN A 49 5.93 1.42 11.97
N GLY A 50 5.15 0.41 11.56
CA GLY A 50 3.76 0.55 11.15
C GLY A 50 3.56 0.89 9.67
N THR A 51 4.60 1.19 8.91
CA THR A 51 4.50 1.43 7.46
C THR A 51 4.42 0.12 6.68
N TYR A 52 3.95 0.21 5.43
CA TYR A 52 3.83 -0.96 4.55
C TYR A 52 4.88 -0.95 3.45
N THR A 53 5.35 -2.13 3.12
CA THR A 53 6.29 -2.40 2.03
C THR A 53 5.70 -3.46 1.12
N ALA A 54 5.80 -3.28 -0.19
CA ALA A 54 5.32 -4.25 -1.18
C ALA A 54 6.48 -4.80 -2.01
N LYS A 55 6.55 -6.13 -2.06
CA LYS A 55 7.56 -6.91 -2.78
C LYS A 55 6.93 -7.61 -3.98
N ILE A 56 7.61 -7.62 -5.12
CA ILE A 56 7.21 -8.43 -6.28
C ILE A 56 7.50 -9.90 -5.99
N ILE A 57 6.47 -10.75 -5.96
CA ILE A 57 6.61 -12.20 -5.77
C ILE A 57 6.32 -13.00 -7.04
N LYS A 58 5.68 -12.40 -8.03
CA LYS A 58 5.43 -13.01 -9.34
C LYS A 58 5.29 -11.94 -10.41
N VAL A 59 5.91 -12.17 -11.54
CA VAL A 59 5.71 -11.37 -12.76
C VAL A 59 4.87 -12.18 -13.74
N THR A 60 3.81 -11.58 -14.29
CA THR A 60 2.93 -12.23 -15.26
C THR A 60 3.44 -11.96 -16.66
N PRO A 61 3.88 -12.99 -17.42
CA PRO A 61 4.28 -12.82 -18.80
C PRO A 61 3.08 -12.43 -19.67
N ARG A 62 3.33 -11.61 -20.69
CA ARG A 62 2.34 -11.26 -21.72
C ARG A 62 2.81 -11.78 -23.07
N PRO A 63 1.89 -12.20 -23.97
CA PRO A 63 2.26 -12.60 -25.33
C PRO A 63 3.09 -11.51 -26.04
N GLY A 64 4.22 -11.90 -26.63
CA GLY A 64 5.11 -10.98 -27.35
C GLY A 64 5.96 -10.06 -26.48
N TYR A 65 5.93 -10.24 -25.18
CA TYR A 65 6.74 -9.45 -24.24
C TYR A 65 7.59 -10.37 -23.34
N THR A 66 8.90 -10.12 -23.34
CA THR A 66 9.84 -10.78 -22.43
C THR A 66 10.10 -9.86 -21.25
N PRO A 67 9.69 -10.21 -20.01
CA PRO A 67 9.96 -9.40 -18.84
C PRO A 67 11.46 -9.21 -18.62
N LYS A 68 11.86 -8.00 -18.17
CA LYS A 68 13.21 -7.77 -17.67
C LYS A 68 13.40 -8.54 -16.37
N GLU A 69 14.55 -9.16 -16.20
CA GLU A 69 14.86 -9.94 -15.00
C GLU A 69 15.52 -9.11 -13.90
N THR A 70 16.21 -8.03 -14.27
CA THR A 70 16.94 -7.18 -13.33
C THR A 70 16.61 -5.71 -13.51
N CYS A 71 16.82 -4.95 -12.44
CA CYS A 71 16.56 -3.52 -12.35
C CYS A 71 17.76 -2.72 -12.89
N VAL A 72 18.04 -2.83 -14.17
CA VAL A 72 19.28 -2.30 -14.78
C VAL A 72 19.39 -0.79 -14.74
N ASN A 73 18.28 -0.06 -14.86
CA ASN A 73 18.26 1.42 -14.86
C ASN A 73 17.92 2.00 -13.49
N CYS A 74 17.99 1.21 -12.44
CA CYS A 74 17.56 1.62 -11.12
C CYS A 74 18.68 2.28 -10.33
N PRO A 75 18.36 3.29 -9.48
CA PRO A 75 19.35 3.89 -8.60
C PRO A 75 19.73 2.92 -7.48
N ALA A 76 20.87 3.16 -6.84
CA ALA A 76 21.24 2.44 -5.64
C ALA A 76 20.15 2.62 -4.55
N PRO A 77 19.84 1.61 -3.76
CA PRO A 77 20.45 0.27 -3.67
C PRO A 77 19.84 -0.77 -4.62
N TYR A 78 19.02 -0.37 -5.58
CA TYR A 78 18.23 -1.26 -6.45
C TYR A 78 18.96 -1.69 -7.74
N THR A 79 20.07 -1.02 -8.06
CA THR A 79 20.82 -1.24 -9.31
C THR A 79 21.17 -2.72 -9.51
N ASN A 80 20.76 -3.27 -10.65
CA ASN A 80 21.01 -4.65 -11.07
C ASN A 80 20.43 -5.73 -10.13
N LYS A 81 19.59 -5.37 -9.18
CA LYS A 81 18.90 -6.38 -8.37
C LYS A 81 17.84 -7.11 -9.20
N PRO A 82 17.59 -8.42 -8.88
CA PRO A 82 16.46 -9.11 -9.49
C PRO A 82 15.15 -8.39 -9.25
N ILE A 83 14.32 -8.28 -10.28
CA ILE A 83 12.99 -7.70 -10.18
C ILE A 83 12.09 -8.58 -9.31
N LEU A 84 12.19 -9.91 -9.49
CA LEU A 84 11.52 -10.85 -8.59
C LEU A 84 12.15 -10.77 -7.20
N GLY A 85 11.33 -10.47 -6.19
CA GLY A 85 11.78 -10.26 -4.81
C GLY A 85 12.13 -8.81 -4.47
N LEU A 86 11.98 -7.88 -5.42
CA LEU A 86 12.29 -6.46 -5.23
C LEU A 86 11.18 -5.75 -4.46
N ASP A 87 11.54 -4.98 -3.44
CA ASP A 87 10.63 -4.06 -2.74
C ASP A 87 10.42 -2.82 -3.62
N ILE A 88 9.26 -2.75 -4.28
CA ILE A 88 8.93 -1.63 -5.19
C ILE A 88 8.13 -0.51 -4.56
N LEU A 89 7.53 -0.77 -3.40
CA LEU A 89 6.82 0.23 -2.63
C LEU A 89 7.29 0.17 -1.19
N THR A 90 7.63 1.33 -0.63
CA THR A 90 8.10 1.45 0.75
C THR A 90 7.49 2.65 1.44
N GLY A 91 7.38 2.59 2.76
CA GLY A 91 7.01 3.73 3.59
C GLY A 91 5.53 4.14 3.54
N LEU A 92 4.66 3.32 2.97
CA LEU A 92 3.23 3.63 2.88
C LEU A 92 2.62 3.60 4.29
N LYS A 93 2.06 4.73 4.70
CA LYS A 93 1.54 4.95 6.06
C LYS A 93 0.05 5.16 6.05
N ALA A 94 -0.66 4.49 6.95
CA ALA A 94 -2.09 4.71 7.15
C ALA A 94 -2.37 6.15 7.59
N ALA A 95 -3.37 6.75 6.97
CA ALA A 95 -3.94 8.05 7.31
C ALA A 95 -5.44 7.89 7.64
N ASN A 96 -6.26 8.92 7.42
CA ASN A 96 -7.69 8.88 7.72
C ASN A 96 -8.48 8.22 6.57
N ASP A 97 -9.63 7.62 6.90
CA ASP A 97 -10.66 7.20 5.93
C ASP A 97 -10.12 6.27 4.82
N ASN A 98 -9.45 5.19 5.20
CA ASN A 98 -8.89 4.22 4.25
C ASN A 98 -7.86 4.81 3.27
N HIS A 99 -7.27 5.95 3.60
CA HIS A 99 -6.19 6.56 2.85
C HIS A 99 -4.83 6.17 3.43
N PHE A 100 -3.85 6.04 2.54
CA PHE A 100 -2.46 5.75 2.86
C PHE A 100 -1.58 6.75 2.12
N VAL A 101 -0.52 7.21 2.76
CA VAL A 101 0.32 8.32 2.26
C VAL A 101 1.81 8.02 2.42
N ASN A 102 2.64 8.89 1.88
CA ASN A 102 4.10 8.91 2.07
C ASN A 102 4.87 7.72 1.46
N ALA A 103 4.29 7.01 0.51
CA ALA A 103 5.02 5.95 -0.16
C ALA A 103 6.11 6.49 -1.09
N LYS A 104 7.14 5.67 -1.25
CA LYS A 104 8.07 5.71 -2.38
C LYS A 104 7.79 4.51 -3.27
N VAL A 105 7.65 4.74 -4.56
CA VAL A 105 7.30 3.71 -5.54
C VAL A 105 8.37 3.68 -6.61
N LEU A 106 9.04 2.54 -6.75
CA LEU A 106 10.03 2.30 -7.79
C LEU A 106 9.35 1.68 -9.01
N ASP A 107 9.56 2.28 -10.18
CA ASP A 107 9.27 1.63 -11.45
C ASP A 107 10.51 0.83 -11.88
N PRO A 108 10.48 -0.50 -11.82
CA PRO A 108 11.67 -1.29 -12.12
C PRO A 108 12.05 -1.31 -13.61
N LEU A 109 11.15 -0.86 -14.49
CA LEU A 109 11.42 -0.81 -15.93
C LEU A 109 12.19 0.45 -16.33
N THR A 110 11.90 1.57 -15.67
CA THR A 110 12.51 2.87 -15.98
C THR A 110 13.55 3.31 -14.96
N GLY A 111 13.52 2.74 -13.75
CA GLY A 111 14.34 3.15 -12.61
C GLY A 111 13.85 4.42 -11.90
N LYS A 112 12.73 4.97 -12.32
CA LYS A 112 12.16 6.16 -11.68
C LYS A 112 11.54 5.83 -10.33
N ILE A 113 11.71 6.74 -9.38
CA ILE A 113 11.08 6.69 -8.07
C ILE A 113 10.03 7.79 -7.99
N TYR A 114 8.81 7.39 -7.64
CA TYR A 114 7.66 8.28 -7.48
C TYR A 114 7.29 8.42 -6.02
N SER A 115 6.66 9.52 -5.68
CA SER A 115 5.86 9.62 -4.46
C SER A 115 4.56 8.86 -4.69
N GLY A 116 4.02 8.21 -3.65
CA GLY A 116 2.82 7.42 -3.75
C GLY A 116 1.86 7.64 -2.61
N LYS A 117 0.58 7.55 -2.93
CA LYS A 117 -0.52 7.47 -1.97
C LYS A 117 -1.54 6.46 -2.46
N ALA A 118 -2.32 5.91 -1.57
CA ALA A 118 -3.28 4.89 -1.90
C ALA A 118 -4.61 5.09 -1.17
N LYS A 119 -5.65 4.51 -1.74
CA LYS A 119 -6.98 4.44 -1.13
C LYS A 119 -7.49 3.02 -1.20
N LEU A 120 -7.92 2.50 -0.06
CA LEU A 120 -8.56 1.19 0.05
C LEU A 120 -10.06 1.34 -0.17
N SER A 121 -10.66 0.44 -0.98
CA SER A 121 -12.12 0.39 -1.15
C SER A 121 -12.82 -0.01 0.15
N ALA A 122 -14.09 0.34 0.28
CA ALA A 122 -14.89 0.05 1.47
C ALA A 122 -14.96 -1.45 1.81
N ASN A 123 -14.92 -2.32 0.80
CA ASN A 123 -14.91 -3.77 1.00
C ASN A 123 -13.50 -4.38 1.24
N GLY A 124 -12.45 -3.56 1.25
CA GLY A 124 -11.07 -4.00 1.48
C GLY A 124 -10.43 -4.79 0.33
N LYS A 125 -11.08 -4.88 -0.83
CA LYS A 125 -10.66 -5.76 -1.94
C LYS A 125 -9.88 -5.06 -3.04
N ARG A 126 -9.90 -3.73 -3.07
CA ARG A 126 -9.27 -2.91 -4.10
C ARG A 126 -8.44 -1.81 -3.46
N LEU A 127 -7.19 -1.73 -3.86
CA LEU A 127 -6.29 -0.64 -3.48
C LEU A 127 -5.97 0.17 -4.73
N THR A 128 -6.32 1.44 -4.72
CA THR A 128 -5.96 2.37 -5.80
C THR A 128 -4.70 3.12 -5.39
N LEU A 129 -3.60 2.85 -6.08
CA LEU A 129 -2.32 3.51 -5.86
C LEU A 129 -2.14 4.63 -6.87
N ARG A 130 -1.80 5.83 -6.39
CA ARG A 130 -1.43 6.96 -7.23
C ARG A 130 0.04 7.29 -7.04
N GLY A 131 0.81 7.15 -8.12
CA GLY A 131 2.20 7.58 -8.19
C GLY A 131 2.32 8.94 -8.87
N TYR A 132 3.17 9.81 -8.34
CA TYR A 132 3.34 11.17 -8.87
C TYR A 132 4.74 11.71 -8.57
N VAL A 133 5.13 12.73 -9.36
CA VAL A 133 6.31 13.54 -9.12
C VAL A 133 5.84 14.98 -8.89
N GLY A 134 6.20 15.57 -7.76
CA GLY A 134 5.74 16.90 -7.37
C GLY A 134 4.32 16.90 -6.84
N VAL A 135 3.32 17.20 -7.70
CA VAL A 135 1.92 17.29 -7.30
C VAL A 135 1.12 16.07 -7.73
N SER A 136 0.24 15.56 -6.83
CA SER A 136 -0.52 14.34 -7.09
C SER A 136 -1.53 14.45 -8.24
N ALA A 137 -1.95 15.66 -8.60
CA ALA A 137 -2.85 15.91 -9.73
C ALA A 137 -2.25 15.49 -11.09
N LEU A 138 -0.91 15.49 -11.23
CA LEU A 138 -0.19 15.12 -12.43
C LEU A 138 0.26 13.65 -12.44
N GLY A 139 -0.19 12.86 -11.47
CA GLY A 139 0.20 11.48 -11.31
C GLY A 139 -0.61 10.51 -12.16
N ARG A 140 -0.28 9.21 -12.02
CA ARG A 140 -1.00 8.09 -12.61
C ARG A 140 -1.51 7.17 -11.53
N SER A 141 -2.70 6.62 -11.74
CA SER A 141 -3.30 5.66 -10.83
C SER A 141 -3.20 4.24 -11.35
N GLN A 142 -2.97 3.31 -10.43
CA GLN A 142 -2.96 1.87 -10.65
C GLN A 142 -3.95 1.20 -9.71
N THR A 143 -4.60 0.15 -10.18
CA THR A 143 -5.49 -0.65 -9.35
C THR A 143 -4.80 -1.95 -8.95
N TRP A 144 -4.84 -2.28 -7.67
CA TRP A 144 -4.39 -3.55 -7.12
C TRP A 144 -5.58 -4.28 -6.53
N ILE A 145 -5.71 -5.57 -6.84
CA ILE A 145 -6.83 -6.41 -6.40
C ILE A 145 -6.31 -7.43 -5.40
N LYS A 146 -6.95 -7.50 -4.24
CA LYS A 146 -6.60 -8.47 -3.21
C LYS A 146 -6.85 -9.90 -3.69
N GLN A 147 -5.91 -10.82 -3.39
CA GLN A 147 -5.92 -12.19 -3.91
C GLN A 147 -6.43 -13.24 -2.91
N ASP A 148 -6.53 -12.91 -1.66
CA ASP A 148 -6.94 -13.82 -0.58
C ASP A 148 -8.18 -13.37 0.18
#